data_ff98a5b2d7a38c852ea95933acf888e3
#
_entry.id   ff98a5b2d7a38c852ea95933acf888e3
#
_cell.length_a   1.000
_cell.length_b   1.000
_cell.length_c   1.000
_cell.angle_alpha   90.00
_cell.angle_beta   90.00
_cell.angle_gamma   90.00
#
_symmetry.space_group_name_H-M   'P 1'
#
loop_
_entity.id
_entity.type
_entity.pdbx_description
1 polymer ?
#
loop_
_entity_poly.entity_id
_entity_poly.type
_entity_poly.pdbx_seq_one_letter_code
_entity_poly.pdbx_strand_id
1 'polypeptide(L)'
;MIKDSFKINKDQILQKQNKTGVVYSGTVNRTTYKVYGNIKSKENWMPVFTKLDTSSIKAKNVGKKPVIYLYPEEPMDISVHLNLKNSKLTAIYPKFNGKRTWNVHAEPNGDIFIKDRKYPYLFWEALIYENQELNEGFIVKDEEAESFLEEKLSILGLNDKEKTDFITFWLPVLLRNKLSLCSFQQQKFFNSIELNISPKPESLIRIFLSIKKLDAPINIKEQKLRSNDRKGFTVVEWGGSDLSKREEF
;
A
#
# COMPACT_ATOMS: atom_id res chain seq x y z
N MET A 1 35.80 0.18 -19.49
CA MET A 1 36.63 -0.95 -19.03
C MET A 1 36.71 -0.85 -17.51
N ILE A 2 35.88 -1.59 -16.78
CA ILE A 2 35.88 -1.60 -15.30
C ILE A 2 36.90 -2.65 -14.92
N LYS A 3 38.06 -2.24 -14.45
CA LYS A 3 39.15 -3.10 -13.98
C LYS A 3 39.13 -3.31 -12.47
N ASP A 4 37.97 -3.43 -11.86
CA ASP A 4 37.91 -3.78 -10.45
C ASP A 4 37.43 -5.24 -10.34
N SER A 5 38.37 -6.08 -9.93
CA SER A 5 38.09 -7.48 -9.59
C SER A 5 37.24 -7.52 -8.32
N PHE A 6 35.95 -7.69 -8.47
CA PHE A 6 35.06 -7.93 -7.35
C PHE A 6 35.32 -9.32 -6.78
N LYS A 7 35.89 -9.42 -5.59
CA LYS A 7 35.87 -10.66 -4.80
C LYS A 7 34.47 -10.82 -4.25
N ILE A 8 33.63 -11.58 -4.95
CA ILE A 8 32.31 -11.99 -4.45
C ILE A 8 32.55 -13.14 -3.47
N ASN A 9 32.18 -12.92 -2.22
CA ASN A 9 32.23 -13.98 -1.21
C ASN A 9 31.17 -15.04 -1.57
N LYS A 10 31.57 -16.32 -1.65
CA LYS A 10 30.69 -17.44 -2.08
C LYS A 10 29.42 -17.58 -1.23
N ASP A 11 29.44 -17.10 0.00
CA ASP A 11 28.33 -17.20 0.95
C ASP A 11 27.23 -16.13 0.73
N GLN A 12 27.45 -15.18 -0.20
CA GLN A 12 26.50 -14.13 -0.55
C GLN A 12 25.75 -14.36 -1.87
N ILE A 13 25.93 -15.53 -2.49
CA ILE A 13 25.34 -15.86 -3.79
C ILE A 13 24.07 -16.67 -3.58
N LEU A 14 22.90 -16.07 -3.78
CA LEU A 14 21.64 -16.79 -3.84
C LEU A 14 21.47 -17.44 -5.23
N GLN A 15 21.54 -18.76 -5.27
CA GLN A 15 21.31 -19.54 -6.50
C GLN A 15 19.82 -19.73 -6.76
N LYS A 16 19.34 -19.28 -7.90
CA LYS A 16 18.01 -19.61 -8.41
C LYS A 16 18.13 -20.20 -9.81
N GLN A 17 17.83 -21.49 -9.95
CA GLN A 17 17.79 -22.16 -11.26
C GLN A 17 16.45 -21.88 -11.95
N ASN A 18 16.52 -21.30 -13.16
CA ASN A 18 15.40 -21.24 -14.09
C ASN A 18 15.72 -22.06 -15.34
N LYS A 19 14.68 -22.46 -16.10
CA LYS A 19 14.81 -23.29 -17.32
C LYS A 19 15.73 -22.71 -18.41
N THR A 20 16.21 -21.48 -18.28
CA THR A 20 17.02 -20.75 -19.28
C THR A 20 18.41 -20.35 -18.83
N GLY A 21 18.86 -20.77 -17.66
CA GLY A 21 20.22 -20.46 -17.18
C GLY A 21 20.31 -20.26 -15.67
N VAL A 22 21.54 -20.15 -15.16
CA VAL A 22 21.81 -19.88 -13.75
C VAL A 22 21.85 -18.37 -13.53
N VAL A 23 21.03 -17.89 -12.61
CA VAL A 23 21.01 -16.46 -12.23
C VAL A 23 21.68 -16.32 -10.86
N TYR A 24 22.75 -15.55 -10.79
CA TYR A 24 23.39 -15.16 -9.55
C TYR A 24 22.99 -13.72 -9.21
N SER A 25 22.66 -13.46 -7.97
CA SER A 25 22.42 -12.09 -7.51
C SER A 25 23.32 -11.78 -6.31
N GLY A 26 23.97 -10.64 -6.33
CA GLY A 26 24.82 -10.18 -5.24
C GLY A 26 24.67 -8.68 -5.05
N THR A 27 24.89 -8.18 -3.83
CA THR A 27 24.83 -6.76 -3.51
C THR A 27 26.23 -6.25 -3.20
N VAL A 28 26.67 -5.22 -3.94
CA VAL A 28 27.93 -4.52 -3.70
C VAL A 28 27.62 -3.04 -3.56
N ASN A 29 28.12 -2.40 -2.50
CA ASN A 29 27.91 -0.98 -2.22
C ASN A 29 26.44 -0.54 -2.31
N ARG A 30 25.52 -1.32 -1.72
CA ARG A 30 24.05 -1.12 -1.75
C ARG A 30 23.42 -1.23 -3.15
N THR A 31 24.16 -1.71 -4.14
CA THR A 31 23.64 -1.96 -5.49
C THR A 31 23.53 -3.46 -5.70
N THR A 32 22.34 -3.93 -6.06
CA THR A 32 22.12 -5.35 -6.37
C THR A 32 22.40 -5.61 -7.85
N TYR A 33 23.21 -6.62 -8.15
CA TYR A 33 23.53 -7.04 -9.50
C TYR A 33 22.94 -8.41 -9.78
N LYS A 34 22.37 -8.60 -10.96
CA LYS A 34 22.01 -9.94 -11.48
C LYS A 34 23.02 -10.32 -12.54
N VAL A 35 23.53 -11.54 -12.42
CA VAL A 35 24.43 -12.13 -13.39
C VAL A 35 23.71 -13.23 -14.13
N TYR A 36 23.60 -13.13 -15.43
CA TYR A 36 23.04 -14.16 -16.29
C TYR A 36 24.19 -14.93 -16.92
N GLY A 37 24.29 -16.22 -16.65
CA GLY A 37 25.27 -17.10 -17.25
C GLY A 37 24.60 -18.06 -18.25
N ASN A 38 25.08 -18.10 -19.48
CA ASN A 38 24.65 -19.09 -20.45
C ASN A 38 25.69 -20.22 -20.42
N ILE A 39 25.31 -21.39 -19.89
CA ILE A 39 26.22 -22.54 -19.81
C ILE A 39 26.21 -23.21 -21.19
N LYS A 40 27.08 -22.82 -22.11
CA LYS A 40 27.33 -23.58 -23.33
C LYS A 40 28.55 -24.51 -23.25
N SER A 41 29.48 -24.33 -22.29
CA SER A 41 30.54 -25.29 -21.96
C SER A 41 31.18 -24.94 -20.63
N LYS A 42 31.79 -25.95 -19.98
CA LYS A 42 32.49 -25.81 -18.69
C LYS A 42 33.77 -24.95 -18.76
N GLU A 43 34.23 -24.57 -19.94
CA GLU A 43 35.60 -24.01 -20.13
C GLU A 43 35.64 -22.50 -20.43
N ASN A 44 34.52 -21.86 -20.81
CA ASN A 44 34.48 -20.43 -21.10
C ASN A 44 33.31 -19.75 -20.43
N TRP A 45 33.40 -19.56 -19.14
CA TRP A 45 32.44 -18.78 -18.39
C TRP A 45 32.86 -17.31 -18.31
N MET A 46 32.22 -16.46 -19.10
CA MET A 46 32.32 -15.00 -18.95
C MET A 46 31.04 -14.48 -18.32
N PRO A 47 31.10 -13.97 -17.08
CA PRO A 47 29.94 -13.34 -16.48
C PRO A 47 29.64 -12.02 -17.19
N VAL A 48 28.45 -11.91 -17.76
CA VAL A 48 27.94 -10.64 -18.27
C VAL A 48 27.29 -9.90 -17.11
N PHE A 49 27.98 -8.92 -16.57
CA PHE A 49 27.43 -8.05 -15.54
C PHE A 49 26.52 -7.02 -16.21
N THR A 50 25.22 -7.16 -16.09
CA THR A 50 24.28 -6.08 -16.38
C THR A 50 24.02 -5.32 -15.09
N LYS A 51 24.31 -4.02 -15.09
CA LYS A 51 23.84 -3.14 -14.02
C LYS A 51 22.33 -3.25 -13.98
N LEU A 52 21.77 -3.75 -12.88
CA LEU A 52 20.35 -3.65 -12.66
C LEU A 52 20.00 -2.18 -12.69
N ASP A 53 19.09 -1.81 -13.56
CA ASP A 53 18.46 -0.52 -13.50
C ASP A 53 17.73 -0.45 -12.14
N THR A 54 18.34 0.24 -11.18
CA THR A 54 17.78 0.41 -9.85
C THR A 54 16.52 1.27 -9.87
N SER A 55 16.23 1.94 -11.00
CA SER A 55 14.94 2.60 -11.22
C SER A 55 13.78 1.64 -11.25
N SER A 56 14.03 0.34 -11.53
CA SER A 56 13.03 -0.73 -11.53
C SER A 56 12.87 -1.44 -10.18
N ILE A 57 13.75 -1.21 -9.20
CA ILE A 57 13.52 -1.63 -7.82
C ILE A 57 12.59 -0.58 -7.21
N LYS A 58 11.32 -0.72 -7.51
CA LYS A 58 10.26 0.09 -6.91
C LYS A 58 10.42 -0.03 -5.39
N ALA A 59 10.58 1.10 -4.71
CA ALA A 59 10.62 1.13 -3.26
C ALA A 59 9.37 0.42 -2.75
N LYS A 60 9.54 -0.59 -1.93
CA LYS A 60 8.42 -1.32 -1.34
C LYS A 60 7.75 -0.38 -0.35
N ASN A 61 6.56 0.07 -0.65
CA ASN A 61 5.76 0.85 0.27
C ASN A 61 4.80 -0.10 0.98
N VAL A 62 4.67 0.06 2.28
CA VAL A 62 3.67 -0.70 3.05
C VAL A 62 2.38 0.09 3.04
N GLY A 63 1.33 -0.50 2.50
CA GLY A 63 -0.03 -0.04 2.72
C GLY A 63 -0.42 -0.38 4.15
N LYS A 64 -0.40 0.63 5.03
CA LYS A 64 -0.68 0.47 6.46
C LYS A 64 -2.14 0.71 6.76
N LYS A 65 -2.66 -0.16 7.59
CA LYS A 65 -4.00 -0.09 8.16
C LYS A 65 -5.13 0.19 7.16
N PRO A 66 -5.18 -0.42 5.95
CA PRO A 66 -6.43 -0.39 5.22
C PRO A 66 -7.51 -1.13 6.00
N VAL A 67 -8.60 -0.42 6.30
CA VAL A 67 -9.78 -0.97 6.96
C VAL A 67 -11.01 -0.76 6.09
N ILE A 68 -11.96 -1.69 6.16
CA ILE A 68 -13.16 -1.70 5.34
C ILE A 68 -14.37 -1.72 6.27
N TYR A 69 -15.20 -0.69 6.18
CA TYR A 69 -16.49 -0.58 6.87
C TYR A 69 -17.61 -0.92 5.90
N LEU A 70 -18.64 -1.56 6.40
CA LEU A 70 -19.81 -1.97 5.64
C LEU A 70 -21.06 -1.38 6.30
N TYR A 71 -21.84 -0.61 5.56
CA TYR A 71 -23.05 0.05 6.03
C TYR A 71 -24.20 -0.27 5.08
N PRO A 72 -24.82 -1.44 5.17
CA PRO A 72 -26.04 -1.74 4.43
C PRO A 72 -27.22 -0.95 5.01
N GLU A 73 -28.27 -0.74 4.21
CA GLU A 73 -29.50 -0.10 4.70
C GLU A 73 -30.32 -1.04 5.60
N GLU A 74 -30.24 -2.34 5.35
CA GLU A 74 -30.86 -3.43 6.13
C GLU A 74 -29.81 -4.50 6.42
N PRO A 75 -29.98 -5.29 7.50
CA PRO A 75 -29.07 -6.40 7.79
C PRO A 75 -28.95 -7.34 6.59
N MET A 76 -27.71 -7.64 6.17
CA MET A 76 -27.49 -8.51 5.01
C MET A 76 -26.17 -9.27 5.05
N ASP A 77 -26.12 -10.36 4.30
CA ASP A 77 -24.90 -11.10 4.07
C ASP A 77 -24.10 -10.46 2.93
N ILE A 78 -22.81 -10.23 3.16
CA ILE A 78 -21.91 -9.55 2.23
C ILE A 78 -20.65 -10.40 2.04
N SER A 79 -20.24 -10.57 0.79
CA SER A 79 -18.94 -11.12 0.43
C SER A 79 -17.99 -10.00 0.02
N VAL A 80 -16.86 -9.92 0.69
CA VAL A 80 -15.78 -8.95 0.36
C VAL A 80 -14.55 -9.71 -0.09
N HIS A 81 -14.27 -9.68 -1.39
CA HIS A 81 -13.12 -10.33 -2.00
C HIS A 81 -12.01 -9.31 -2.28
N LEU A 82 -10.83 -9.54 -1.68
CA LEU A 82 -9.64 -8.69 -1.85
C LEU A 82 -8.70 -9.32 -2.88
N ASN A 83 -8.50 -8.65 -4.01
CA ASN A 83 -7.56 -9.03 -5.04
C ASN A 83 -6.44 -7.99 -5.17
N LEU A 84 -5.24 -8.38 -4.78
CA LEU A 84 -4.05 -7.53 -4.84
C LEU A 84 -3.22 -7.92 -6.07
N LYS A 85 -3.09 -7.00 -7.01
CA LYS A 85 -2.20 -7.11 -8.16
C LYS A 85 -0.86 -6.48 -7.80
N ASN A 86 0.23 -7.15 -8.15
CA ASN A 86 1.58 -6.63 -7.91
C ASN A 86 1.80 -6.17 -6.45
N SER A 87 1.30 -6.96 -5.48
CA SER A 87 1.37 -6.66 -4.05
C SER A 87 1.43 -7.96 -3.26
N LYS A 88 2.00 -7.91 -2.06
CA LYS A 88 2.09 -9.07 -1.17
C LYS A 88 1.36 -8.77 0.13
N LEU A 89 0.26 -9.50 0.39
CA LEU A 89 -0.47 -9.41 1.64
C LEU A 89 0.45 -9.79 2.82
N THR A 90 0.47 -8.95 3.85
CA THR A 90 1.29 -9.14 5.07
C THR A 90 0.44 -9.46 6.29
N ALA A 91 -0.75 -8.86 6.39
CA ALA A 91 -1.65 -9.11 7.50
C ALA A 91 -3.12 -8.98 7.07
N ILE A 92 -4.00 -9.71 7.77
CA ILE A 92 -5.46 -9.60 7.68
C ILE A 92 -6.08 -9.81 9.06
N TYR A 93 -7.19 -9.14 9.31
CA TYR A 93 -8.01 -9.39 10.49
C TYR A 93 -9.47 -8.92 10.27
N PRO A 94 -10.47 -9.79 10.58
CA PRO A 94 -10.35 -11.21 10.87
C PRO A 94 -9.75 -12.02 9.71
N LYS A 95 -9.44 -13.29 9.94
CA LYS A 95 -8.98 -14.19 8.88
C LYS A 95 -10.07 -14.37 7.81
N PHE A 96 -9.66 -14.51 6.56
CA PHE A 96 -10.58 -14.92 5.49
C PHE A 96 -11.27 -16.22 5.85
N ASN A 97 -12.56 -16.31 5.57
CA ASN A 97 -13.37 -17.53 5.68
C ASN A 97 -13.78 -18.09 4.32
N GLY A 98 -13.21 -17.53 3.24
CA GLY A 98 -13.25 -18.00 1.87
C GLY A 98 -11.89 -17.75 1.16
N LYS A 99 -11.81 -18.02 -0.13
CA LYS A 99 -10.58 -17.79 -0.93
C LYS A 99 -10.35 -16.27 -1.11
N ARG A 100 -9.47 -15.68 -0.29
CA ARG A 100 -9.23 -14.22 -0.21
C ARG A 100 -10.50 -13.41 0.00
N THR A 101 -11.49 -13.99 0.71
CA THR A 101 -12.82 -13.44 0.86
C THR A 101 -13.22 -13.48 2.32
N TRP A 102 -13.84 -12.40 2.78
CA TRP A 102 -14.65 -12.38 3.99
C TRP A 102 -16.12 -12.53 3.58
N ASN A 103 -16.79 -13.54 4.09
CA ASN A 103 -18.24 -13.68 4.03
C ASN A 103 -18.76 -13.29 5.41
N VAL A 104 -19.54 -12.23 5.48
CA VAL A 104 -19.93 -11.60 6.73
C VAL A 104 -21.43 -11.29 6.72
N HIS A 105 -22.01 -11.18 7.90
CA HIS A 105 -23.30 -10.52 8.10
C HIS A 105 -23.02 -9.11 8.58
N ALA A 106 -23.58 -8.09 7.94
CA ALA A 106 -23.39 -6.70 8.29
C ALA A 106 -24.70 -6.03 8.67
N GLU A 107 -24.62 -5.15 9.65
CA GLU A 107 -25.73 -4.36 10.17
C GLU A 107 -25.64 -2.90 9.71
N PRO A 108 -26.76 -2.15 9.62
CA PRO A 108 -26.77 -0.75 9.21
C PRO A 108 -25.87 0.17 10.05
N ASN A 109 -25.65 -0.16 11.33
CA ASN A 109 -24.79 0.58 12.23
C ASN A 109 -23.28 0.35 11.99
N GLY A 110 -22.93 -0.53 11.03
CA GLY A 110 -21.57 -0.89 10.67
C GLY A 110 -20.96 -2.04 11.48
N ASP A 111 -21.74 -2.68 12.33
CA ASP A 111 -21.32 -3.92 13.00
C ASP A 111 -21.23 -5.07 11.98
N ILE A 112 -20.12 -5.80 12.01
CA ILE A 112 -19.83 -6.91 11.10
C ILE A 112 -19.73 -8.19 11.93
N PHE A 113 -20.43 -9.23 11.53
CA PHE A 113 -20.41 -10.52 12.21
C PHE A 113 -19.81 -11.61 11.33
N ILE A 114 -18.89 -12.38 11.91
CA ILE A 114 -18.45 -13.66 11.37
C ILE A 114 -18.71 -14.71 12.43
N LYS A 115 -19.65 -15.60 12.17
CA LYS A 115 -20.22 -16.49 13.18
C LYS A 115 -20.75 -15.63 14.36
N ASP A 116 -20.42 -15.99 15.57
CA ASP A 116 -20.89 -15.34 16.80
C ASP A 116 -20.02 -14.15 17.24
N ARG A 117 -19.05 -13.74 16.42
CA ARG A 117 -18.12 -12.66 16.79
C ARG A 117 -18.35 -11.40 15.99
N LYS A 118 -18.42 -10.27 16.71
CA LYS A 118 -18.57 -8.93 16.17
C LYS A 118 -17.23 -8.27 15.88
N TYR A 119 -17.16 -7.53 14.76
CA TYR A 119 -16.01 -6.74 14.33
C TYR A 119 -16.48 -5.36 13.89
N PRO A 120 -15.73 -4.28 14.20
CA PRO A 120 -16.05 -2.92 13.74
C PRO A 120 -15.67 -2.64 12.29
N TYR A 121 -14.77 -3.44 11.71
CA TYR A 121 -14.27 -3.34 10.33
C TYR A 121 -13.49 -4.60 9.95
N LEU A 122 -13.25 -4.76 8.67
CA LEU A 122 -12.27 -5.72 8.14
C LEU A 122 -10.93 -5.01 7.92
N PHE A 123 -9.83 -5.66 8.26
CA PHE A 123 -8.48 -5.10 8.15
C PHE A 123 -7.60 -5.93 7.23
N TRP A 124 -6.77 -5.26 6.44
CA TRP A 124 -5.69 -5.87 5.70
C TRP A 124 -4.45 -4.98 5.67
N GLU A 125 -3.29 -5.56 5.38
CA GLU A 125 -2.04 -4.86 5.17
C GLU A 125 -1.23 -5.56 4.09
N ALA A 126 -0.53 -4.81 3.25
CA ALA A 126 0.26 -5.37 2.16
C ALA A 126 1.49 -4.54 1.83
N LEU A 127 2.52 -5.22 1.31
CA LEU A 127 3.60 -4.58 0.56
C LEU A 127 3.05 -4.22 -0.82
N ILE A 128 3.00 -2.94 -1.13
CA ILE A 128 2.49 -2.40 -2.38
C ILE A 128 3.68 -2.01 -3.26
N TYR A 129 3.79 -2.63 -4.44
CA TYR A 129 4.88 -2.39 -5.38
C TYR A 129 4.53 -1.33 -6.42
N GLU A 130 3.29 -0.83 -6.42
CA GLU A 130 2.87 0.29 -7.24
C GLU A 130 3.51 1.61 -6.77
N ASN A 131 3.85 2.48 -7.74
CA ASN A 131 4.30 3.82 -7.43
C ASN A 131 3.12 4.65 -6.95
N GLN A 132 3.28 5.28 -5.79
CA GLN A 132 2.34 6.27 -5.31
C GLN A 132 2.69 7.62 -5.94
N GLU A 133 1.69 8.25 -6.55
CA GLU A 133 1.89 9.54 -7.22
C GLU A 133 1.91 10.66 -6.18
N LEU A 134 2.92 11.52 -6.26
CA LEU A 134 3.10 12.69 -5.41
C LEU A 134 3.24 13.96 -6.26
N ASN A 135 2.52 14.02 -7.39
CA ASN A 135 2.58 15.14 -8.34
C ASN A 135 1.73 16.31 -7.90
N GLU A 136 0.78 16.06 -7.01
CA GLU A 136 -0.07 17.05 -6.35
C GLU A 136 -0.36 16.60 -4.91
N GLY A 137 -0.65 17.55 -4.03
CA GLY A 137 -0.88 17.24 -2.61
C GLY A 137 -0.93 18.49 -1.76
N PHE A 138 -0.69 18.33 -0.47
CA PHE A 138 -0.73 19.38 0.53
C PHE A 138 0.56 19.38 1.33
N ILE A 139 1.13 20.55 1.56
CA ILE A 139 2.24 20.73 2.50
C ILE A 139 1.64 20.98 3.87
N VAL A 140 1.89 20.09 4.80
CA VAL A 140 1.26 20.07 6.12
C VAL A 140 2.35 20.16 7.20
N LYS A 141 2.29 21.19 8.05
CA LYS A 141 3.10 21.27 9.25
C LYS A 141 2.44 20.50 10.38
N ASP A 142 3.23 20.10 11.39
CA ASP A 142 2.73 19.35 12.55
C ASP A 142 1.62 20.13 13.29
N GLU A 143 1.77 21.44 13.46
CA GLU A 143 0.78 22.31 14.12
C GLU A 143 -0.58 22.38 13.38
N GLU A 144 -0.61 22.09 12.08
CA GLU A 144 -1.79 22.10 11.23
C GLU A 144 -2.38 20.70 10.99
N ALA A 145 -1.68 19.63 11.44
CA ALA A 145 -1.97 18.27 11.04
C ALA A 145 -3.37 17.78 11.43
N GLU A 146 -3.84 18.11 12.64
CA GLU A 146 -5.16 17.71 13.11
C GLU A 146 -6.26 18.37 12.29
N SER A 147 -6.24 19.72 12.19
CA SER A 147 -7.24 20.48 11.44
C SER A 147 -7.25 20.12 9.96
N PHE A 148 -6.07 19.86 9.37
CA PHE A 148 -5.94 19.37 8.01
C PHE A 148 -6.65 18.02 7.81
N LEU A 149 -6.42 17.07 8.69
CA LEU A 149 -7.06 15.76 8.59
C LEU A 149 -8.57 15.86 8.79
N GLU A 150 -9.04 16.61 9.79
CA GLU A 150 -10.47 16.82 10.02
C GLU A 150 -11.18 17.42 8.80
N GLU A 151 -10.60 18.47 8.21
CA GLU A 151 -11.16 19.13 7.03
C GLU A 151 -11.17 18.19 5.81
N LYS A 152 -10.02 17.62 5.46
CA LYS A 152 -9.89 16.86 4.21
C LYS A 152 -10.67 15.54 4.23
N LEU A 153 -10.71 14.87 5.38
CA LEU A 153 -11.48 13.63 5.53
C LEU A 153 -13.00 13.89 5.51
N SER A 154 -13.44 15.05 6.04
CA SER A 154 -14.85 15.48 5.93
C SER A 154 -15.24 15.74 4.47
N ILE A 155 -14.39 16.43 3.68
CA ILE A 155 -14.59 16.62 2.24
C ILE A 155 -14.68 15.26 1.52
N LEU A 156 -13.84 14.29 1.90
CA LEU A 156 -13.80 12.95 1.30
C LEU A 156 -14.97 12.05 1.73
N GLY A 157 -15.84 12.50 2.64
CA GLY A 157 -17.08 11.82 3.01
C GLY A 157 -16.95 10.81 4.15
N LEU A 158 -15.91 10.90 4.97
CA LEU A 158 -15.80 10.10 6.19
C LEU A 158 -16.72 10.61 7.29
N ASN A 159 -17.40 9.71 7.99
CA ASN A 159 -18.13 10.03 9.21
C ASN A 159 -17.19 10.19 10.42
N ASP A 160 -17.72 10.62 11.57
CA ASP A 160 -16.91 10.94 12.75
C ASP A 160 -16.17 9.71 13.31
N LYS A 161 -16.77 8.52 13.26
CA LYS A 161 -16.12 7.27 13.68
C LYS A 161 -14.93 6.96 12.78
N GLU A 162 -15.12 7.01 11.46
CA GLU A 162 -14.09 6.72 10.46
C GLU A 162 -12.95 7.74 10.51
N LYS A 163 -13.28 9.05 10.70
CA LYS A 163 -12.31 10.11 10.91
C LYS A 163 -11.49 9.88 12.17
N THR A 164 -12.15 9.56 13.29
CA THR A 164 -11.46 9.27 14.56
C THR A 164 -10.48 8.10 14.39
N ASP A 165 -10.91 7.00 13.79
CA ASP A 165 -10.07 5.83 13.55
C ASP A 165 -8.88 6.15 12.61
N PHE A 166 -9.10 6.99 11.60
CA PHE A 166 -8.06 7.46 10.68
C PHE A 166 -7.07 8.39 11.37
N ILE A 167 -7.57 9.43 12.03
CA ILE A 167 -6.76 10.50 12.64
C ILE A 167 -5.89 9.91 13.75
N THR A 168 -6.45 9.09 14.63
CA THR A 168 -5.69 8.48 15.73
C THR A 168 -4.53 7.61 15.24
N PHE A 169 -4.60 7.08 14.02
CA PHE A 169 -3.52 6.30 13.42
C PHE A 169 -2.49 7.18 12.69
N TRP A 170 -2.92 8.16 11.89
CA TRP A 170 -2.03 8.93 11.01
C TRP A 170 -1.49 10.23 11.62
N LEU A 171 -2.20 10.86 12.53
CA LEU A 171 -1.75 12.08 13.21
C LEU A 171 -0.36 11.91 13.87
N PRO A 172 -0.06 10.81 14.61
CA PRO A 172 1.27 10.62 15.18
C PRO A 172 2.41 10.58 14.13
N VAL A 173 2.10 10.18 12.89
CA VAL A 173 3.09 10.20 11.79
C VAL A 173 3.38 11.63 11.37
N LEU A 174 2.36 12.46 11.19
CA LEU A 174 2.49 13.86 10.80
C LEU A 174 3.21 14.68 11.87
N LEU A 175 2.84 14.50 13.14
CA LEU A 175 3.49 15.18 14.27
C LEU A 175 4.98 14.84 14.35
N ARG A 176 5.36 13.59 14.14
CA ARG A 176 6.76 13.16 14.14
C ARG A 176 7.56 13.74 12.96
N ASN A 177 6.95 13.91 11.81
CA ASN A 177 7.62 14.40 10.61
C ASN A 177 7.93 15.90 10.67
N LYS A 178 7.18 16.69 11.43
CA LYS A 178 7.21 18.16 11.52
C LYS A 178 6.73 18.87 10.25
N LEU A 179 7.11 18.40 9.09
CA LEU A 179 6.67 18.88 7.78
C LEU A 179 6.47 17.67 6.87
N SER A 180 5.33 17.61 6.24
CA SER A 180 4.96 16.49 5.36
C SER A 180 4.34 16.96 4.06
N LEU A 181 4.61 16.23 2.98
CA LEU A 181 3.76 16.20 1.80
C LEU A 181 2.72 15.10 2.00
N CYS A 182 1.45 15.49 1.98
CA CYS A 182 0.29 14.62 2.05
C CYS A 182 -0.40 14.58 0.68
N SER A 183 -0.60 13.38 0.14
CA SER A 183 -1.27 13.18 -1.15
C SER A 183 -2.28 12.05 -1.07
N PHE A 184 -3.54 12.32 -1.39
CA PHE A 184 -4.58 11.29 -1.47
C PHE A 184 -4.50 10.59 -2.84
N GLN A 185 -4.35 9.28 -2.84
CA GLN A 185 -4.16 8.51 -4.07
C GLN A 185 -5.44 8.44 -4.88
N GLN A 186 -5.29 8.52 -6.20
CA GLN A 186 -6.40 8.52 -7.15
C GLN A 186 -6.77 7.11 -7.63
N GLN A 187 -7.83 7.00 -8.43
CA GLN A 187 -8.39 5.75 -8.95
C GLN A 187 -7.35 4.81 -9.56
N LYS A 188 -6.32 5.33 -10.22
CA LYS A 188 -5.26 4.53 -10.83
C LYS A 188 -4.53 3.66 -9.82
N PHE A 189 -4.29 4.17 -8.61
CA PHE A 189 -3.69 3.40 -7.52
C PHE A 189 -4.56 2.21 -7.13
N PHE A 190 -5.88 2.41 -7.06
CA PHE A 190 -6.81 1.35 -6.66
C PHE A 190 -7.01 0.27 -7.73
N ASN A 191 -6.55 0.46 -8.96
CA ASN A 191 -6.58 -0.59 -10.00
C ASN A 191 -5.64 -1.77 -9.66
N SER A 192 -4.66 -1.57 -8.80
CA SER A 192 -3.80 -2.64 -8.27
C SER A 192 -4.34 -3.28 -6.99
N ILE A 193 -5.37 -2.69 -6.40
CA ILE A 193 -6.02 -3.14 -5.16
C ILE A 193 -7.51 -3.25 -5.44
N GLU A 194 -7.93 -4.37 -6.01
CA GLU A 194 -9.33 -4.59 -6.35
C GLU A 194 -10.11 -5.09 -5.15
N LEU A 195 -11.22 -4.42 -4.87
CA LEU A 195 -12.18 -4.80 -3.85
C LEU A 195 -13.49 -5.16 -4.52
N ASN A 196 -13.78 -6.46 -4.59
CA ASN A 196 -15.00 -6.97 -5.20
C ASN A 196 -16.00 -7.32 -4.10
N ILE A 197 -17.13 -6.63 -4.09
CA ILE A 197 -18.14 -6.71 -3.03
C ILE A 197 -19.45 -7.21 -3.61
N SER A 198 -20.07 -8.16 -2.97
CA SER A 198 -21.37 -8.71 -3.35
C SER A 198 -22.29 -8.84 -2.12
N PRO A 199 -23.50 -8.25 -2.15
CA PRO A 199 -24.07 -7.41 -3.21
C PRO A 199 -23.20 -6.17 -3.50
N LYS A 200 -23.35 -5.63 -4.72
CA LYS A 200 -22.60 -4.43 -5.12
C LYS A 200 -23.09 -3.20 -4.33
N PRO A 201 -22.19 -2.44 -3.66
CA PRO A 201 -22.60 -1.23 -2.96
C PRO A 201 -22.99 -0.12 -3.95
N GLU A 202 -23.93 0.72 -3.55
CA GLU A 202 -24.30 1.95 -4.26
C GLU A 202 -23.23 3.02 -4.08
N SER A 203 -22.58 3.04 -2.92
CA SER A 203 -21.48 3.98 -2.63
C SER A 203 -20.23 3.22 -2.20
N LEU A 204 -19.12 3.47 -2.90
CA LEU A 204 -17.80 2.94 -2.56
C LEU A 204 -16.82 4.09 -2.41
N ILE A 205 -16.50 4.42 -1.15
CA ILE A 205 -15.55 5.48 -0.79
C ILE A 205 -14.21 4.82 -0.49
N ARG A 206 -13.17 5.19 -1.25
CA ARG A 206 -11.83 4.64 -1.06
C ARG A 206 -10.82 5.76 -0.89
N ILE A 207 -10.13 5.78 0.24
CA ILE A 207 -9.18 6.82 0.63
C ILE A 207 -7.85 6.17 0.97
N PHE A 208 -6.78 6.63 0.32
CA PHE A 208 -5.43 6.17 0.63
C PHE A 208 -4.50 7.38 0.70
N LEU A 209 -3.98 7.67 1.90
CA LEU A 209 -3.10 8.80 2.16
C LEU A 209 -1.64 8.39 2.05
N SER A 210 -0.90 9.03 1.15
CA SER A 210 0.55 8.91 1.05
C SER A 210 1.21 10.07 1.76
N ILE A 211 2.05 9.77 2.74
CA ILE A 211 2.75 10.77 3.56
C ILE A 211 4.24 10.67 3.27
N LYS A 212 4.87 11.79 2.92
CA LYS A 212 6.32 11.89 2.75
C LYS A 212 6.85 13.02 3.60
N LYS A 213 7.78 12.71 4.51
CA LYS A 213 8.51 13.73 5.29
C LYS A 213 9.27 14.66 4.35
N LEU A 214 9.27 15.93 4.66
CA LEU A 214 10.05 16.97 3.98
C LEU A 214 11.02 17.63 4.96
N ASP A 215 12.20 18.01 4.46
CA ASP A 215 13.17 18.80 5.21
C ASP A 215 12.96 20.31 5.02
N ALA A 216 12.29 20.70 3.94
CA ALA A 216 11.90 22.07 3.63
C ALA A 216 10.62 22.09 2.76
N PRO A 217 9.84 23.19 2.79
CA PRO A 217 8.69 23.35 1.92
C PRO A 217 9.08 23.24 0.44
N ILE A 218 8.25 22.57 -0.36
CA ILE A 218 8.41 22.47 -1.81
C ILE A 218 7.23 23.13 -2.51
N ASN A 219 7.46 23.58 -3.75
CA ASN A 219 6.37 24.03 -4.60
C ASN A 219 5.67 22.82 -5.21
N ILE A 220 4.41 22.60 -4.85
CA ILE A 220 3.60 21.53 -5.38
C ILE A 220 2.18 22.05 -5.66
N LYS A 221 1.57 21.51 -6.71
CA LYS A 221 0.19 21.81 -7.03
C LYS A 221 -0.72 21.25 -5.95
N GLU A 222 -1.61 22.07 -5.42
CA GLU A 222 -2.61 21.64 -4.46
C GLU A 222 -3.60 20.67 -5.09
N GLN A 223 -3.88 19.56 -4.39
CA GLN A 223 -4.80 18.54 -4.84
C GLN A 223 -6.26 18.98 -4.68
N LYS A 224 -7.04 18.83 -5.75
CA LYS A 224 -8.49 19.07 -5.69
C LYS A 224 -9.20 17.80 -5.24
N LEU A 225 -9.72 17.81 -4.02
CA LEU A 225 -10.53 16.71 -3.49
C LEU A 225 -11.98 16.87 -3.95
N ARG A 226 -12.66 15.73 -4.13
CA ARG A 226 -14.08 15.68 -4.45
C ARG A 226 -14.83 15.04 -3.30
N SER A 227 -16.00 15.58 -3.00
CA SER A 227 -16.91 14.94 -2.05
C SER A 227 -17.42 13.62 -2.61
N ASN A 228 -17.56 12.65 -1.72
CA ASN A 228 -18.21 11.39 -2.02
C ASN A 228 -19.56 11.36 -1.27
N ASP A 229 -20.64 11.25 -2.03
CA ASP A 229 -21.97 11.06 -1.45
C ASP A 229 -22.11 9.65 -0.90
N ARG A 230 -22.83 9.53 0.22
CA ARG A 230 -23.19 8.24 0.82
C ARG A 230 -24.66 7.94 0.49
N LYS A 231 -24.90 7.00 -0.38
CA LYS A 231 -26.25 6.58 -0.81
C LYS A 231 -26.36 5.07 -0.74
N GLY A 232 -27.47 4.58 -0.21
CA GLY A 232 -27.75 3.17 -0.14
C GLY A 232 -26.69 2.39 0.63
N PHE A 233 -26.50 1.13 0.26
CA PHE A 233 -25.41 0.32 0.80
C PHE A 233 -24.05 1.00 0.52
N THR A 234 -23.46 1.49 1.59
CA THR A 234 -22.19 2.24 1.54
C THR A 234 -21.04 1.39 2.07
N VAL A 235 -19.95 1.35 1.33
CA VAL A 235 -18.68 0.75 1.77
C VAL A 235 -17.62 1.83 1.82
N VAL A 236 -16.88 1.89 2.92
CA VAL A 236 -15.76 2.82 3.11
C VAL A 236 -14.49 2.02 3.35
N GLU A 237 -13.48 2.28 2.56
CA GLU A 237 -12.12 1.77 2.77
C GLU A 237 -11.17 2.95 2.92
N TRP A 238 -10.38 2.94 3.99
CA TRP A 238 -9.29 3.88 4.11
C TRP A 238 -8.00 3.22 4.59
N GLY A 239 -6.89 3.78 4.18
CA GLY A 239 -5.55 3.37 4.56
C GLY A 239 -4.52 4.43 4.15
N GLY A 240 -3.25 4.08 4.18
CA GLY A 240 -2.19 4.98 3.73
C GLY A 240 -0.80 4.34 3.74
N SER A 241 0.20 5.15 3.42
CA SER A 241 1.62 4.78 3.49
C SER A 241 2.46 5.93 4.03
N ASP A 242 3.39 5.61 4.93
CA ASP A 242 4.48 6.50 5.31
C ASP A 242 5.67 6.22 4.38
N LEU A 243 5.87 7.09 3.40
CA LEU A 243 6.94 6.98 2.39
C LEU A 243 8.30 7.47 2.91
N SER A 244 8.33 8.03 4.11
CA SER A 244 9.54 8.54 4.76
C SER A 244 10.41 7.42 5.30
N LYS A 245 9.83 6.26 5.56
CA LYS A 245 10.52 5.08 6.06
C LYS A 245 10.72 4.07 4.94
N ARG A 246 11.96 3.67 4.69
CA ARG A 246 12.25 2.42 4.00
C ARG A 246 12.10 1.31 5.04
N GLU A 247 11.06 0.51 4.94
CA GLU A 247 11.00 -0.69 5.75
C GLU A 247 11.92 -1.73 5.10
N GLU A 248 12.99 -2.09 5.80
CA GLU A 248 13.83 -3.23 5.47
C GLU A 248 13.14 -4.48 6.04
N PHE A 249 12.74 -5.40 5.14
CA PHE A 249 12.22 -6.74 5.47
C PHE A 249 13.20 -7.81 5.00
#